data_17d7ec9079018997f64967bfee7d61ef
#
_entry.id   17d7ec9079018997f64967bfee7d61ef
#
_cell.length_a   1.000
_cell.length_b   1.000
_cell.length_c   1.000
_cell.angle_alpha   90.00
_cell.angle_beta   90.00
_cell.angle_gamma   90.00
#
_symmetry.space_group_name_H-M   'P 1'
#
loop_
_entity.id
_entity.type
_entity.pdbx_description
1 polymer ?
#
loop_
_entity_poly.entity_id
_entity_poly.type
_entity_poly.pdbx_seq_one_letter_code
_entity_poly.pdbx_strand_id
1 'polypeptide(L)'
;MEAKELLALNVVRIRKLENLTQTALAKKIGITRKHLCKIEKGETFPSSEILSRIAKGLGVPIKELFLDPEDLQNIDLYSHSQRAMERLLPTISRMLTEEIIKDISDSFHI
;
A
#
# COMPACT_ATOMS: atom_id res chain seq x y z
N MET A 1 -11.70 12.38 -11.26
CA MET A 1 -11.99 11.21 -10.40
C MET A 1 -12.48 11.70 -9.05
N GLU A 2 -13.56 11.17 -8.57
CA GLU A 2 -14.09 11.55 -7.27
C GLU A 2 -13.25 10.99 -6.12
N ALA A 3 -13.36 11.62 -4.95
CA ALA A 3 -12.60 11.22 -3.78
C ALA A 3 -12.83 9.75 -3.39
N LYS A 4 -14.07 9.25 -3.51
CA LYS A 4 -14.39 7.85 -3.21
C LYS A 4 -13.66 6.87 -4.13
N GLU A 5 -13.61 7.20 -5.41
CA GLU A 5 -12.92 6.38 -6.42
C GLU A 5 -11.42 6.40 -6.23
N LEU A 6 -10.90 7.58 -5.94
CA LEU A 6 -9.47 7.77 -5.72
C LEU A 6 -8.99 7.00 -4.49
N LEU A 7 -9.75 7.10 -3.40
CA LEU A 7 -9.48 6.35 -2.18
C LEU A 7 -9.54 4.84 -2.43
N ALA A 8 -10.60 4.38 -3.10
CA ALA A 8 -10.79 2.96 -3.42
C ALA A 8 -9.58 2.40 -4.18
N LEU A 9 -9.17 3.11 -5.22
CA LEU A 9 -8.05 2.70 -6.06
C LEU A 9 -6.75 2.58 -5.24
N ASN A 10 -6.46 3.58 -4.43
CA ASN A 10 -5.22 3.61 -3.66
C ASN A 10 -5.22 2.59 -2.52
N VAL A 11 -6.36 2.38 -1.84
CA VAL A 11 -6.46 1.36 -0.79
C VAL A 11 -6.20 -0.02 -1.38
N VAL A 12 -6.82 -0.36 -2.51
CA VAL A 12 -6.62 -1.65 -3.18
C VAL A 12 -5.16 -1.80 -3.59
N ARG A 13 -4.60 -0.79 -4.23
CA ARG A 13 -3.22 -0.81 -4.71
C ARG A 13 -2.23 -1.05 -3.57
N ILE A 14 -2.32 -0.25 -2.51
CA ILE A 14 -1.39 -0.34 -1.38
C ILE A 14 -1.59 -1.65 -0.61
N ARG A 15 -2.85 -2.06 -0.42
CA ARG A 15 -3.15 -3.34 0.24
C ARG A 15 -2.48 -4.51 -0.49
N LYS A 16 -2.59 -4.54 -1.80
CA LYS A 16 -1.98 -5.59 -2.62
C LYS A 16 -0.45 -5.54 -2.57
N LEU A 17 0.13 -4.34 -2.58
CA LEU A 17 1.57 -4.17 -2.42
C LEU A 17 2.07 -4.70 -1.08
N GLU A 18 1.25 -4.59 -0.04
CA GLU A 18 1.57 -5.10 1.29
C GLU A 18 1.23 -6.59 1.45
N ASN A 19 0.75 -7.23 0.40
CA ASN A 19 0.32 -8.64 0.41
C ASN A 19 -0.78 -8.94 1.44
N LEU A 20 -1.66 -7.98 1.68
CA LEU A 20 -2.77 -8.13 2.60
C LEU A 20 -4.05 -8.50 1.86
N THR A 21 -4.78 -9.48 2.38
CA THR A 21 -6.15 -9.77 1.92
C THR A 21 -7.10 -8.72 2.48
N GLN A 22 -8.30 -8.62 1.91
CA GLN A 22 -9.34 -7.75 2.48
C GLN A 22 -9.65 -8.13 3.93
N THR A 23 -9.74 -9.42 4.20
CA THR A 23 -10.01 -9.92 5.55
C THR A 23 -8.89 -9.52 6.53
N ALA A 24 -7.65 -9.66 6.12
CA ALA A 24 -6.49 -9.31 6.95
C ALA A 24 -6.45 -7.81 7.24
N LEU A 25 -6.66 -6.99 6.23
CA LEU A 25 -6.67 -5.53 6.43
C LEU A 25 -7.85 -5.09 7.28
N ALA A 26 -9.05 -5.61 7.02
CA ALA A 26 -10.24 -5.28 7.79
C ALA A 26 -10.04 -5.61 9.27
N LYS A 27 -9.47 -6.78 9.56
CA LYS A 27 -9.15 -7.19 10.93
C LYS A 27 -8.11 -6.26 11.56
N LYS A 28 -7.09 -5.88 10.81
CA LYS A 28 -6.03 -5.01 11.29
C LYS A 28 -6.53 -3.63 11.69
N ILE A 29 -7.48 -3.07 10.94
CA ILE A 29 -8.02 -1.74 11.18
C ILE A 29 -9.32 -1.73 11.98
N GLY A 30 -9.84 -2.90 12.32
CA GLY A 30 -11.01 -3.02 13.20
C GLY A 30 -12.34 -2.71 12.53
N ILE A 31 -12.50 -3.06 11.25
CA ILE A 31 -13.77 -2.96 10.53
C ILE A 31 -14.15 -4.33 9.95
N THR A 32 -15.40 -4.45 9.49
CA THR A 32 -15.82 -5.69 8.83
C THR A 32 -15.25 -5.76 7.42
N ARG A 33 -15.04 -6.97 6.92
CA ARG A 33 -14.65 -7.18 5.52
C ARG A 33 -15.67 -6.57 4.56
N LYS A 34 -16.95 -6.68 4.88
CA LYS A 34 -18.02 -6.08 4.07
C LYS A 34 -17.88 -4.56 3.96
N HIS A 35 -17.55 -3.90 5.07
CA HIS A 35 -17.33 -2.46 5.09
C HIS A 35 -16.12 -2.09 4.24
N LEU A 36 -15.00 -2.80 4.40
CA LEU A 36 -13.81 -2.58 3.58
C LEU A 36 -14.09 -2.80 2.10
N CYS A 37 -14.85 -3.85 1.78
CA CYS A 37 -15.23 -4.14 0.41
C CYS A 37 -15.98 -2.97 -0.24
N LYS A 38 -16.91 -2.36 0.48
CA LYS A 38 -17.65 -1.19 -0.01
C LYS A 38 -16.74 0.02 -0.24
N ILE A 39 -15.77 0.22 0.66
CA ILE A 39 -14.77 1.29 0.51
C ILE A 39 -13.92 1.02 -0.74
N GLU A 40 -13.47 -0.21 -0.93
CA GLU A 40 -12.63 -0.58 -2.08
C GLU A 40 -13.37 -0.54 -3.42
N LYS A 41 -14.70 -0.61 -3.40
CA LYS A 41 -15.51 -0.46 -4.60
C LYS A 41 -15.89 0.99 -4.88
N GLY A 42 -15.54 1.90 -4.00
CA GLY A 42 -15.92 3.31 -4.14
C GLY A 42 -17.40 3.59 -3.85
N GLU A 43 -18.09 2.65 -3.19
CA GLU A 43 -19.50 2.80 -2.85
C GLU A 43 -19.71 3.70 -1.64
N THR A 44 -18.76 3.72 -0.70
CA THR A 44 -18.88 4.49 0.51
C THR A 44 -17.56 5.17 0.84
N PHE A 45 -17.65 6.36 1.43
CA PHE A 45 -16.48 7.08 1.93
C PHE A 45 -16.40 6.86 3.45
N PRO A 46 -15.24 6.44 3.98
CA PRO A 46 -15.12 6.17 5.41
C PRO A 46 -15.16 7.47 6.23
N SER A 47 -15.49 7.33 7.52
CA SER A 47 -15.31 8.43 8.46
C SER A 47 -13.83 8.81 8.58
N SER A 48 -13.57 9.99 9.13
CA SER A 48 -12.18 10.43 9.33
C SER A 48 -11.41 9.49 10.24
N GLU A 49 -12.07 8.90 11.21
CA GLU A 49 -11.46 7.91 12.11
C GLU A 49 -11.06 6.63 11.36
N ILE A 50 -11.96 6.10 10.56
CA ILE A 50 -11.68 4.90 9.75
C ILE A 50 -10.60 5.19 8.71
N LEU A 51 -10.66 6.37 8.10
CA LEU A 51 -9.65 6.79 7.14
C LEU A 51 -8.25 6.81 7.77
N SER A 52 -8.13 7.35 8.98
CA SER A 52 -6.88 7.35 9.73
C SER A 52 -6.41 5.92 10.06
N ARG A 53 -7.34 5.04 10.42
CA ARG A 53 -7.02 3.63 10.69
C ARG A 53 -6.53 2.90 9.44
N ILE A 54 -7.15 3.20 8.29
CA ILE A 54 -6.72 2.63 7.01
C ILE A 54 -5.27 3.03 6.70
N ALA A 55 -4.98 4.33 6.78
CA ALA A 55 -3.64 4.85 6.53
C ALA A 55 -2.61 4.21 7.46
N LYS A 56 -2.94 4.15 8.75
CA LYS A 56 -2.07 3.55 9.77
C LYS A 56 -1.88 2.05 9.53
N GLY A 57 -2.97 1.35 9.22
CA GLY A 57 -2.92 -0.09 8.93
C GLY A 57 -2.11 -0.43 7.69
N LEU A 58 -2.10 0.45 6.70
CA LEU A 58 -1.31 0.31 5.49
C LEU A 58 0.10 0.90 5.63
N GLY A 59 0.39 1.60 6.72
CA GLY A 59 1.70 2.18 6.95
C GLY A 59 2.03 3.36 6.05
N VAL A 60 1.02 4.12 5.63
CA VAL A 60 1.21 5.25 4.72
C VAL A 60 0.59 6.52 5.30
N PRO A 61 1.09 7.71 4.95
CA PRO A 61 0.40 8.95 5.29
C PRO A 61 -0.91 9.06 4.51
N ILE A 62 -1.89 9.75 5.08
CA ILE A 62 -3.23 9.87 4.49
C ILE A 62 -3.18 10.41 3.06
N LYS A 63 -2.28 11.32 2.77
CA LYS A 63 -2.15 11.91 1.42
C LYS A 63 -1.93 10.85 0.33
N GLU A 64 -1.32 9.72 0.66
CA GLU A 64 -1.06 8.67 -0.31
C GLU A 64 -2.30 7.87 -0.68
N LEU A 65 -3.33 7.94 0.16
CA LEU A 65 -4.61 7.35 -0.16
C LEU A 65 -5.36 8.15 -1.24
N PHE A 66 -4.88 9.34 -1.57
CA PHE A 66 -5.50 10.25 -2.52
C PHE A 66 -4.57 10.61 -3.69
N LEU A 67 -3.57 9.80 -3.96
CA LEU A 67 -2.70 10.00 -5.12
C LEU A 67 -3.45 9.69 -6.41
N ASP A 68 -3.44 10.66 -7.33
CA ASP A 68 -4.02 10.47 -8.64
C ASP A 68 -3.07 9.61 -9.50
N PRO A 69 -3.58 8.57 -10.20
CA PRO A 69 -2.76 7.77 -11.09
C PRO A 69 -2.07 8.59 -12.18
N GLU A 70 -2.71 9.67 -12.64
CA GLU A 70 -2.10 10.58 -13.62
C GLU A 70 -0.88 11.29 -13.01
N ASP A 71 -0.98 11.68 -11.74
CA ASP A 71 0.15 12.27 -11.02
C ASP A 71 1.29 11.27 -10.87
N LEU A 72 0.99 9.99 -10.71
CA LEU A 72 1.99 8.94 -10.65
C LEU A 72 2.73 8.73 -11.97
N GLN A 73 2.10 9.08 -13.10
CA GLN A 73 2.73 9.00 -14.42
C GLN A 73 3.50 10.27 -14.81
N ASN A 74 3.04 11.42 -14.31
CA ASN A 74 3.60 12.73 -14.63
C ASN A 74 4.59 13.24 -13.60
N ILE A 75 4.69 12.55 -12.49
CA ILE A 75 5.63 12.93 -11.47
C ILE A 75 7.04 12.71 -11.96
N ASP A 76 7.86 13.69 -11.67
CA ASP A 76 9.26 13.50 -11.53
C ASP A 76 9.46 12.17 -10.78
N LEU A 77 9.61 11.12 -11.55
CA LEU A 77 9.81 9.74 -11.09
C LEU A 77 10.90 9.63 -10.03
N TYR A 78 11.71 10.68 -9.91
CA TYR A 78 12.86 10.71 -9.02
C TYR A 78 12.49 11.00 -7.55
N SER A 79 11.65 11.99 -7.29
CA SER A 79 11.35 12.36 -5.90
C SER A 79 10.24 11.51 -5.27
N HIS A 80 9.28 11.05 -6.06
CA HIS A 80 8.19 10.21 -5.55
C HIS A 80 8.55 8.73 -5.49
N SER A 81 9.30 8.23 -6.46
CA SER A 81 9.79 6.86 -6.39
C SER A 81 10.78 6.68 -5.25
N GLN A 82 11.55 7.72 -4.89
CA GLN A 82 12.41 7.65 -3.71
C GLN A 82 11.61 7.47 -2.42
N ARG A 83 10.53 8.22 -2.22
CA ARG A 83 9.70 8.07 -1.01
C ARG A 83 8.94 6.75 -0.98
N ALA A 84 8.42 6.32 -2.11
CA ALA A 84 7.77 5.02 -2.23
C ALA A 84 8.78 3.90 -2.02
N MET A 85 9.97 4.02 -2.58
CA MET A 85 11.05 3.06 -2.39
C MET A 85 11.57 3.05 -0.96
N GLU A 86 11.71 4.20 -0.31
CA GLU A 86 12.12 4.27 1.10
C GLU A 86 11.13 3.58 2.02
N ARG A 87 9.84 3.60 1.70
CA ARG A 87 8.81 2.90 2.47
C ARG A 87 8.71 1.43 2.14
N LEU A 88 8.86 1.08 0.88
CA LEU A 88 8.86 -0.32 0.42
C LEU A 88 10.22 -0.98 0.65
N LEU A 89 11.29 -0.20 0.83
CA LEU A 89 12.64 -0.70 1.03
C LEU A 89 12.75 -1.70 2.17
N PRO A 90 12.14 -1.50 3.35
CA PRO A 90 12.25 -2.53 4.39
C PRO A 90 11.63 -3.86 3.98
N THR A 91 10.54 -3.86 3.21
CA THR A 91 9.87 -5.07 2.74
C THR A 91 10.57 -5.65 1.52
N ILE A 92 10.86 -4.81 0.53
CA ILE A 92 11.58 -5.21 -0.69
C ILE A 92 13.02 -5.61 -0.35
N SER A 93 13.70 -4.85 0.50
CA SER A 93 15.06 -5.14 0.94
C SER A 93 15.13 -6.47 1.68
N ARG A 94 14.14 -6.77 2.52
CA ARG A 94 14.07 -8.05 3.20
C ARG A 94 13.87 -9.21 2.21
N MET A 95 12.95 -9.05 1.26
CA MET A 95 12.70 -10.06 0.23
C MET A 95 13.88 -10.25 -0.72
N LEU A 96 14.41 -9.14 -1.25
CA LEU A 96 15.54 -9.17 -2.17
C LEU A 96 16.84 -9.54 -1.48
N THR A 97 17.03 -9.10 -0.23
CA THR A 97 18.26 -9.40 0.53
C THR A 97 18.31 -10.88 0.90
N GLU A 98 17.18 -11.49 1.26
CA GLU A 98 17.12 -12.92 1.53
C GLU A 98 17.43 -13.74 0.28
N GLU A 99 16.86 -13.36 -0.88
CA GLU A 99 17.14 -14.04 -2.14
C GLU A 99 18.56 -13.78 -2.65
N ILE A 100 18.99 -12.52 -2.65
CA ILE A 100 20.34 -12.14 -3.14
C ILE A 100 21.43 -12.68 -2.23
N ILE A 101 21.26 -12.60 -0.92
CA ILE A 101 22.24 -13.17 0.03
C ILE A 101 22.29 -14.68 -0.11
N LYS A 102 21.16 -15.33 -0.31
CA LYS A 102 21.09 -16.75 -0.53
C LYS A 102 21.81 -17.15 -1.84
N ASP A 103 21.56 -16.43 -2.92
CA ASP A 103 22.20 -16.66 -4.21
C ASP A 103 23.72 -16.39 -4.14
N ILE A 104 24.11 -15.30 -3.48
CA ILE A 104 25.51 -14.94 -3.27
C ILE A 104 26.19 -15.98 -2.36
N SER A 105 25.50 -16.37 -1.29
CA SER A 105 26.00 -17.39 -0.35
C SER A 105 26.17 -18.74 -1.06
N ASP A 106 25.20 -19.13 -1.89
CA ASP A 106 25.30 -20.36 -2.68
C ASP A 106 26.41 -20.26 -3.73
N SER A 107 26.67 -19.05 -4.27
CA SER A 107 27.75 -18.82 -5.23
C SER A 107 29.13 -18.83 -4.57
N PHE A 108 29.22 -18.42 -3.31
CA PHE A 108 30.49 -18.36 -2.56
C PHE A 108 30.80 -19.62 -1.76
N HIS A 109 29.88 -20.56 -1.67
CA HIS A 109 30.02 -21.81 -0.96
C HIS A 109 30.50 -22.96 -1.85
N ILE A 110 31.17 -22.63 -2.89
CA ILE A 110 31.74 -23.64 -3.80
C ILE A 110 33.15 -24.02 -3.37
#